data_1b5a951c6f4543e885f46b7ad996ad5a
#
_entry.id   1b5a951c6f4543e885f46b7ad996ad5a
#
_cell.length_a   1.000
_cell.length_b   1.000
_cell.length_c   1.000
_cell.angle_alpha   90.00
_cell.angle_beta   90.00
_cell.angle_gamma   90.00
#
_symmetry.space_group_name_H-M   'P 1'
#
loop_
_entity.id
_entity.type
_entity.pdbx_description
1 polymer ?
#
loop_
_entity_poly.entity_id
_entity_poly.type
_entity_poly.pdbx_seq_one_letter_code
_entity_poly.pdbx_strand_id
1 'polypeptide(L)'
;MYVDYNEVGRRIAKRRKELGLKQRQVNEMAELSDKYLSNIETARSIPSIDVLMRICKVLNTTPDYFLLGSVNTFNDTDMDNLIKEKAKDLSSEQKQFVCNFIEWYKANS
;
A
#
# COMPACT_ATOMS: atom_id res chain seq x y z
N MET A 1 -1.33 13.94 2.82
CA MET A 1 -0.62 12.64 2.69
C MET A 1 -0.23 12.15 4.08
N TYR A 2 -0.50 10.90 4.37
CA TYR A 2 -0.07 10.25 5.61
C TYR A 2 0.14 8.76 5.35
N VAL A 3 0.94 8.13 6.20
CA VAL A 3 1.19 6.69 6.12
C VAL A 3 0.17 5.96 7.00
N ASP A 4 -0.53 5.01 6.41
CA ASP A 4 -1.44 4.14 7.16
C ASP A 4 -0.64 2.94 7.68
N TYR A 5 -0.28 2.97 8.96
CA TYR A 5 0.54 1.92 9.56
C TYR A 5 -0.19 0.58 9.72
N ASN A 6 -1.53 0.59 9.75
CA ASN A 6 -2.31 -0.65 9.68
C ASN A 6 -2.08 -1.32 8.32
N GLU A 7 -2.06 -0.55 7.26
CA GLU A 7 -1.81 -1.06 5.91
C GLU A 7 -0.38 -1.52 5.74
N VAL A 8 0.60 -0.79 6.30
CA VAL A 8 2.00 -1.20 6.31
C VAL A 8 2.12 -2.58 6.98
N GLY A 9 1.55 -2.73 8.16
CA GLY A 9 1.58 -4.00 8.90
C GLY A 9 0.93 -5.14 8.12
N ARG A 10 -0.20 -4.87 7.50
CA ARG A 10 -0.92 -5.86 6.68
C ARG A 10 -0.09 -6.31 5.48
N ARG A 11 0.58 -5.38 4.81
CA ARG A 11 1.44 -5.70 3.67
C ARG A 11 2.67 -6.49 4.08
N ILE A 12 3.24 -6.18 5.23
CA ILE A 12 4.36 -6.95 5.79
C ILE A 12 3.90 -8.39 6.07
N ALA A 13 2.77 -8.55 6.72
CA ALA A 13 2.21 -9.87 7.03
C ALA A 13 1.92 -10.67 5.75
N LYS A 14 1.34 -10.02 4.75
CA LYS A 14 1.03 -10.65 3.48
C LYS A 14 2.30 -11.17 2.80
N ARG A 15 3.33 -10.32 2.70
CA ARG A 15 4.59 -10.71 2.06
C ARG A 15 5.27 -11.85 2.82
N ARG A 16 5.26 -11.77 4.14
CA ARG A 16 5.81 -12.83 4.99
C ARG A 16 5.14 -14.18 4.70
N LYS A 17 3.82 -14.18 4.63
CA LYS A 17 3.03 -15.39 4.37
C LYS A 17 3.27 -15.92 2.95
N GLU A 18 3.43 -15.04 1.97
CA GLU A 18 3.77 -15.44 0.60
C GLU A 18 5.09 -16.22 0.55
N LEU A 19 6.04 -15.86 1.40
CA LEU A 19 7.33 -16.53 1.50
C LEU A 19 7.29 -17.75 2.42
N GLY A 20 6.17 -18.05 3.03
CA GLY A 20 6.03 -19.18 3.94
C GLY A 20 6.76 -19.00 5.27
N LEU A 21 7.04 -17.76 5.67
CA LEU A 21 7.79 -17.48 6.90
C LEU A 21 6.86 -17.24 8.07
N LYS A 22 7.29 -17.69 9.25
CA LYS A 22 6.62 -17.38 10.51
C LYS A 22 7.18 -16.07 11.07
N GLN A 23 6.40 -15.38 11.91
CA GLN A 23 6.85 -14.16 12.56
C GLN A 23 8.17 -14.36 13.31
N ARG A 24 8.30 -15.47 14.02
CA ARG A 24 9.52 -15.80 14.76
C ARG A 24 10.75 -15.87 13.85
N GLN A 25 10.60 -16.49 12.68
CA GLN A 25 11.70 -16.59 11.72
C GLN A 25 12.16 -15.22 11.23
N VAL A 26 11.21 -14.34 10.93
CA VAL A 26 11.53 -12.97 10.49
C VAL A 26 12.21 -12.18 11.62
N ASN A 27 11.71 -12.31 12.86
CA ASN A 27 12.35 -11.66 14.01
C ASN A 27 13.81 -12.10 14.15
N GLU A 28 14.08 -13.40 14.04
CA GLU A 28 15.44 -13.92 14.11
C GLU A 28 16.32 -13.41 12.97
N MET A 29 15.83 -13.49 11.75
CA MET A 29 16.59 -13.10 10.55
C MET A 29 16.84 -11.59 10.48
N ALA A 30 15.91 -10.78 10.96
CA ALA A 30 16.04 -9.32 10.99
C ALA A 30 16.65 -8.80 12.28
N GLU A 31 17.05 -9.69 13.20
CA GLU A 31 17.63 -9.33 14.50
C GLU A 31 16.70 -8.44 15.33
N LEU A 32 15.42 -8.81 15.36
CA LEU A 32 14.40 -8.12 16.14
C LEU A 32 14.10 -8.91 17.41
N SER A 33 13.65 -8.20 18.44
CA SER A 33 13.18 -8.84 19.67
C SER A 33 11.92 -9.64 19.43
N ASP A 34 11.63 -10.57 20.32
CA ASP A 34 10.40 -11.36 20.28
C ASP A 34 9.19 -10.43 20.28
N LYS A 35 8.18 -10.76 19.50
CA LYS A 35 6.94 -10.01 19.35
C LYS A 35 7.07 -8.66 18.62
N TYR A 36 8.27 -8.22 18.25
CA TYR A 36 8.42 -6.94 17.57
C TYR A 36 7.66 -6.93 16.23
N LEU A 37 7.85 -7.97 15.43
CA LEU A 37 7.15 -8.07 14.14
C LEU A 37 5.63 -8.14 14.33
N SER A 38 5.17 -8.89 15.33
CA SER A 38 3.73 -8.97 15.64
C SER A 38 3.17 -7.58 15.93
N ASN A 39 3.90 -6.77 16.68
CA ASN A 39 3.47 -5.40 17.00
C ASN A 39 3.45 -4.51 15.75
N ILE A 40 4.39 -4.70 14.83
CA ILE A 40 4.41 -3.96 13.56
C ILE A 40 3.25 -4.39 12.67
N GLU A 41 3.01 -5.69 12.54
CA GLU A 41 1.93 -6.22 11.70
C GLU A 41 0.55 -5.81 12.17
N THR A 42 0.40 -5.58 13.47
CA THR A 42 -0.88 -5.13 14.07
C THR A 42 -0.93 -3.62 14.32
N ALA A 43 0.08 -2.88 13.88
CA ALA A 43 0.19 -1.43 14.04
C ALA A 43 0.23 -0.96 15.49
N ARG A 44 0.62 -1.83 16.42
CA ARG A 44 0.87 -1.44 17.82
C ARG A 44 2.18 -0.68 17.97
N SER A 45 3.11 -0.92 17.04
CA SER A 45 4.39 -0.22 16.99
C SER A 45 4.66 0.24 15.57
N ILE A 46 5.30 1.39 15.46
CA ILE A 46 5.75 1.96 14.19
C ILE A 46 7.22 1.58 14.03
N PRO A 47 7.60 0.91 12.93
CA PRO A 47 9.00 0.56 12.73
C PRO A 47 9.84 1.81 12.45
N SER A 48 11.04 1.85 12.99
CA SER A 48 12.02 2.82 12.57
C SER A 48 12.44 2.52 11.12
N ILE A 49 13.06 3.48 10.46
CA ILE A 49 13.58 3.27 9.11
C ILE A 49 14.57 2.10 9.08
N ASP A 50 15.44 2.02 10.07
CA ASP A 50 16.42 0.95 10.17
C ASP A 50 15.75 -0.43 10.28
N VAL A 51 14.77 -0.56 11.14
CA VAL A 51 14.01 -1.81 11.32
C VAL A 51 13.25 -2.15 10.04
N LEU A 52 12.61 -1.17 9.42
CA LEU A 52 11.88 -1.39 8.16
C LEU A 52 12.82 -1.93 7.07
N MET A 53 14.02 -1.36 6.96
CA MET A 53 15.00 -1.82 5.97
C MET A 53 15.46 -3.26 6.23
N ARG A 54 15.63 -3.63 7.50
CA ARG A 54 15.97 -5.02 7.85
C ARG A 54 14.85 -5.99 7.48
N ILE A 55 13.61 -5.61 7.74
CA ILE A 55 12.44 -6.40 7.34
C ILE A 55 12.37 -6.55 5.82
N CYS A 56 12.58 -5.45 5.09
CA CYS A 56 12.60 -5.48 3.63
C CYS A 56 13.65 -6.45 3.09
N LYS A 57 14.83 -6.47 3.68
CA LYS A 57 15.91 -7.37 3.27
C LYS A 57 15.51 -8.83 3.48
N VAL A 58 14.94 -9.16 4.62
CA VAL A 58 14.51 -10.52 4.95
C VAL A 58 13.38 -10.96 4.03
N LEU A 59 12.43 -10.08 3.73
CA LEU A 59 11.28 -10.40 2.90
C LEU A 59 11.53 -10.21 1.41
N ASN A 60 12.77 -9.88 1.04
CA ASN A 60 13.20 -9.69 -0.35
C ASN A 60 12.26 -8.74 -1.11
N THR A 61 12.10 -7.55 -0.57
CA THR A 61 11.26 -6.52 -1.15
C THR A 61 11.87 -5.14 -0.87
N THR A 62 11.20 -4.10 -1.29
CA THR A 62 11.65 -2.72 -1.09
C THR A 62 10.72 -1.98 -0.14
N PRO A 63 11.21 -0.92 0.53
CA PRO A 63 10.32 -0.11 1.38
C PRO A 63 9.15 0.51 0.61
N ASP A 64 9.32 0.76 -0.68
CA ASP A 64 8.26 1.30 -1.53
C ASP A 64 7.01 0.43 -1.52
N TYR A 65 7.19 -0.88 -1.54
CA TYR A 65 6.07 -1.82 -1.52
C TYR A 65 5.21 -1.64 -0.26
N PHE A 66 5.86 -1.46 0.89
CA PHE A 66 5.14 -1.28 2.15
C PHE A 66 4.63 0.15 2.32
N LEU A 67 5.45 1.14 2.00
CA LEU A 67 5.14 2.55 2.26
C LEU A 67 4.24 3.17 1.19
N LEU A 68 4.60 3.07 -0.08
CA LEU A 68 3.82 3.71 -1.16
C LEU A 68 2.46 3.05 -1.33
N GLY A 69 2.37 1.75 -1.13
CA GLY A 69 1.10 1.07 -1.14
C GLY A 69 0.22 1.40 0.05
N SER A 70 0.78 2.05 1.07
CA SER A 70 0.08 2.41 2.31
C SER A 70 -0.01 3.92 2.52
N VAL A 71 0.47 4.70 1.55
CA VAL A 71 0.42 6.16 1.63
C VAL A 71 -0.91 6.63 1.06
N ASN A 72 -1.63 7.39 1.86
CA ASN A 72 -2.86 8.01 1.45
C ASN A 72 -2.53 9.35 0.78
N THR A 73 -2.10 9.29 -0.50
CA THR A 73 -1.69 10.45 -1.27
C THR A 73 -2.85 11.19 -1.92
N PHE A 74 -3.91 10.44 -2.24
CA PHE A 74 -5.09 11.00 -2.88
C PHE A 74 -6.31 10.68 -2.04
N ASN A 75 -7.03 11.71 -1.62
CA ASN A 75 -8.40 11.55 -1.14
C ASN A 75 -9.34 11.61 -2.36
N ASP A 76 -10.65 11.47 -2.15
CA ASP A 76 -11.63 11.50 -3.24
C ASP A 76 -11.58 12.80 -4.02
N THR A 77 -11.35 13.93 -3.34
CA THR A 77 -11.25 15.25 -3.99
C THR A 77 -10.03 15.33 -4.89
N ASP A 78 -8.87 14.84 -4.43
CA ASP A 78 -7.64 14.82 -5.23
C ASP A 78 -7.81 13.94 -6.47
N MET A 79 -8.46 12.80 -6.34
CA MET A 79 -8.71 11.90 -7.44
C MET A 79 -9.70 12.53 -8.45
N ASP A 80 -10.74 13.18 -7.98
CA ASP A 80 -11.68 13.91 -8.83
C ASP A 80 -10.97 15.00 -9.63
N ASN A 81 -10.08 15.76 -8.97
CA ASN A 81 -9.29 16.80 -9.64
C ASN A 81 -8.34 16.22 -10.69
N LEU A 82 -7.75 15.07 -10.42
CA LEU A 82 -6.87 14.38 -11.36
C LEU A 82 -7.65 13.94 -12.61
N ILE A 83 -8.82 13.36 -12.43
CA ILE A 83 -9.70 12.94 -13.52
C ILE A 83 -10.11 14.14 -14.36
N LYS A 84 -10.50 15.24 -13.72
CA LYS A 84 -10.84 16.49 -14.38
C LYS A 84 -9.70 17.03 -15.24
N GLU A 85 -8.50 17.05 -14.66
CA GLU A 85 -7.30 17.54 -15.33
C GLU A 85 -6.99 16.70 -16.58
N LYS A 86 -7.07 15.39 -16.47
CA LYS A 86 -6.81 14.48 -17.59
C LYS A 86 -7.88 14.57 -18.68
N ALA A 87 -9.10 14.94 -18.33
CA ALA A 87 -10.23 14.99 -19.25
C ALA A 87 -10.43 16.40 -19.88
N LYS A 88 -9.75 17.42 -19.39
CA LYS A 88 -10.03 18.81 -19.82
C LYS A 88 -9.83 19.07 -21.30
N ASP A 89 -8.90 18.37 -21.93
CA ASP A 89 -8.57 18.57 -23.36
C ASP A 89 -9.34 17.64 -24.28
N LEU A 90 -10.25 16.85 -23.75
CA LEU A 90 -11.08 15.96 -24.54
C LEU A 90 -12.20 16.75 -25.22
N SER A 91 -12.58 16.33 -26.42
CA SER A 91 -13.77 16.83 -27.09
C SER A 91 -15.03 16.39 -26.35
N SER A 92 -16.18 17.03 -26.67
CA SER A 92 -17.47 16.61 -26.10
C SER A 92 -17.79 15.16 -26.40
N GLU A 93 -17.48 14.72 -27.61
CA GLU A 93 -17.69 13.33 -28.03
C GLU A 93 -16.81 12.35 -27.24
N GLN A 94 -15.53 12.72 -27.06
CA GLN A 94 -14.60 11.90 -26.27
C GLN A 94 -15.02 11.84 -24.79
N LYS A 95 -15.48 12.95 -24.23
CA LYS A 95 -16.00 13.00 -22.86
C LYS A 95 -17.22 12.09 -22.72
N GLN A 96 -18.10 12.08 -23.71
CA GLN A 96 -19.26 11.19 -23.69
C GLN A 96 -18.86 9.71 -23.69
N PHE A 97 -17.84 9.38 -24.47
CA PHE A 97 -17.27 8.03 -24.47
C PHE A 97 -16.76 7.63 -23.09
N VAL A 98 -16.03 8.53 -22.43
CA VAL A 98 -15.51 8.28 -21.08
C VAL A 98 -16.65 8.07 -20.08
N CYS A 99 -17.69 8.89 -20.14
CA CYS A 99 -18.86 8.75 -19.28
C CYS A 99 -19.55 7.40 -19.50
N ASN A 100 -19.72 7.00 -20.73
CA ASN A 100 -20.33 5.71 -21.07
C ASN A 100 -19.48 4.54 -20.55
N PHE A 101 -18.16 4.66 -20.65
CA PHE A 101 -17.25 3.65 -20.12
C PHE A 101 -17.36 3.53 -18.60
N ILE A 102 -17.42 4.65 -17.89
CA ILE A 102 -17.58 4.67 -16.43
C ILE A 102 -18.89 3.96 -16.03
N GLU A 103 -19.99 4.28 -16.69
CA GLU A 103 -21.27 3.65 -16.41
C GLU A 103 -21.25 2.15 -16.70
N TRP A 104 -20.64 1.76 -17.81
CA TRP A 104 -20.46 0.36 -18.13
C TRP A 104 -19.63 -0.37 -17.07
N TYR A 105 -18.53 0.25 -16.63
CA TYR A 105 -17.65 -0.35 -15.61
C TYR A 105 -18.41 -0.57 -14.30
N LYS A 106 -19.18 0.43 -13.87
CA LYS A 106 -19.97 0.33 -12.63
C LYS A 106 -21.00 -0.81 -12.72
N ALA A 107 -21.60 -0.98 -13.89
CA ALA A 107 -22.62 -2.02 -14.09
C ALA A 107 -22.02 -3.43 -14.13
N ASN A 108 -20.75 -3.56 -14.49
CA ASN A 108 -20.10 -4.85 -14.71
C ASN A 108 -19.01 -5.20 -13.66
N SER A 109 -18.89 -4.40 -12.61
CA SER A 109 -17.91 -4.66 -11.57
C SER A 109 -18.53 -5.22 -10.29
#